data_eceb6eac33f03ce84ea0af7153d50e1b
#
_entry.id   eceb6eac33f03ce84ea0af7153d50e1b
#
_cell.length_a   1.000
_cell.length_b   1.000
_cell.length_c   1.000
_cell.angle_alpha   90.00
_cell.angle_beta   90.00
_cell.angle_gamma   90.00
#
_symmetry.space_group_name_H-M   'P 1'
#
loop_
_entity.id
_entity.type
_entity.pdbx_description
1 polymer ?
#
loop_
_entity_poly.entity_id
_entity_poly.type
_entity_poly.pdbx_seq_one_letter_code
_entity_poly.pdbx_strand_id
1 'polypeptide(L)'
;ASMCMLSWQLTIVTMLMVALMLFCSKKITQQSGKYFIAQQRDLGKVNGYIEEMMEGQKVVKVFTHEQKALEGFRELNDKLKDSAKQANSFANIMMPVNAQLGNISYAICALVGAAMAVTGMGGVTLGTVMAFLSLNKSFNMPISQVSMQANSIIMALAGAERIFKMMDEPSETDEGYVTLINAKYDKDDNLVEANERTGIWAWKHPHHDGTTTYHKLEGDITFTDVDF
;
A
#
# COMPACT_ATOMS: atom_id res chain seq x y z
N ALA A 1 -18.61 -5.12 -27.97
CA ALA A 1 -19.33 -5.88 -29.02
C ALA A 1 -20.39 -5.02 -29.67
N SER A 2 -21.37 -4.47 -28.95
CA SER A 2 -22.54 -3.71 -29.54
C SER A 2 -22.11 -2.49 -30.37
N MET A 3 -21.12 -1.73 -29.94
CA MET A 3 -20.60 -0.56 -30.67
C MET A 3 -19.96 -0.96 -32.01
N CYS A 4 -19.23 -2.07 -32.07
CA CYS A 4 -18.64 -2.57 -33.31
C CYS A 4 -19.71 -3.04 -34.33
N MET A 5 -20.83 -3.58 -33.86
CA MET A 5 -21.96 -3.97 -34.70
C MET A 5 -22.71 -2.78 -35.30
N LEU A 6 -22.77 -1.66 -34.56
CA LEU A 6 -23.40 -0.43 -35.04
C LEU A 6 -22.55 0.31 -36.08
N SER A 7 -21.27 0.51 -35.80
CA SER A 7 -20.33 1.13 -36.73
C SER A 7 -18.88 0.86 -36.23
N TRP A 8 -18.10 0.15 -37.02
CA TRP A 8 -16.69 -0.12 -36.70
C TRP A 8 -15.85 1.15 -36.81
N GLN A 9 -16.19 2.07 -37.72
CA GLN A 9 -15.46 3.34 -37.90
C GLN A 9 -15.58 4.24 -36.66
N LEU A 10 -16.81 4.43 -36.16
CA LEU A 10 -17.04 5.21 -34.92
C LEU A 10 -16.44 4.52 -33.71
N THR A 11 -16.37 3.19 -33.72
CA THR A 11 -15.72 2.43 -32.62
C THR A 11 -14.22 2.68 -32.59
N ILE A 12 -13.54 2.79 -33.73
CA ILE A 12 -12.11 3.15 -33.77
C ILE A 12 -11.89 4.54 -33.17
N VAL A 13 -12.70 5.51 -33.54
CA VAL A 13 -12.63 6.87 -32.97
C VAL A 13 -12.77 6.84 -31.45
N THR A 14 -13.77 6.11 -30.94
CA THR A 14 -13.97 5.96 -29.50
C THR A 14 -12.79 5.27 -28.81
N MET A 15 -12.25 4.20 -29.41
CA MET A 15 -11.09 3.49 -28.85
C MET A 15 -9.84 4.38 -28.76
N LEU A 16 -9.63 5.24 -29.76
CA LEU A 16 -8.55 6.22 -29.76
C LEU A 16 -8.71 7.25 -28.64
N MET A 17 -9.93 7.73 -28.42
CA MET A 17 -10.26 8.65 -27.32
C MET A 17 -10.09 7.97 -25.96
N VAL A 18 -10.48 6.71 -25.82
CA VAL A 18 -10.25 5.91 -24.60
C VAL A 18 -8.77 5.76 -24.31
N ALA A 19 -7.95 5.45 -25.32
CA ALA A 19 -6.50 5.36 -25.16
C ALA A 19 -5.92 6.70 -24.69
N LEU A 20 -6.40 7.82 -25.23
CA LEU A 20 -6.00 9.16 -24.78
C LEU A 20 -6.43 9.42 -23.32
N MET A 21 -7.64 9.04 -22.93
CA MET A 21 -8.12 9.16 -21.55
C MET A 21 -7.24 8.37 -20.59
N LEU A 22 -6.93 7.11 -20.91
CA LEU A 22 -6.06 6.27 -20.08
C LEU A 22 -4.65 6.84 -19.97
N PHE A 23 -4.11 7.37 -21.06
CA PHE A 23 -2.80 8.02 -21.05
C PHE A 23 -2.77 9.27 -20.15
N CYS A 24 -3.76 10.14 -20.27
CA CYS A 24 -3.89 11.32 -19.43
C CYS A 24 -4.07 10.93 -17.96
N SER A 25 -4.95 9.97 -17.67
CA SER A 25 -5.17 9.47 -16.31
C SER A 25 -3.90 8.90 -15.70
N LYS A 26 -3.16 8.07 -16.44
CA LYS A 26 -1.87 7.52 -15.98
C LYS A 26 -0.87 8.62 -15.62
N LYS A 27 -0.75 9.67 -16.44
CA LYS A 27 0.18 10.77 -16.22
C LYS A 27 -0.20 11.58 -14.97
N ILE A 28 -1.49 11.88 -14.79
CA ILE A 28 -2.01 12.60 -13.61
C ILE A 28 -1.79 11.76 -12.35
N THR A 29 -2.13 10.46 -12.37
CA THR A 29 -1.95 9.56 -11.22
C THR A 29 -0.50 9.42 -10.80
N GLN A 30 0.43 9.32 -11.75
CA GLN A 30 1.86 9.26 -11.45
C GLN A 30 2.37 10.53 -10.75
N GLN A 31 1.90 11.70 -11.16
CA GLN A 31 2.28 12.96 -10.51
C GLN A 31 1.61 13.10 -9.14
N SER A 32 0.32 12.78 -9.05
CA SER A 32 -0.42 12.78 -7.79
C SER A 32 0.25 11.88 -6.74
N GLY A 33 0.67 10.65 -7.12
CA GLY A 33 1.32 9.72 -6.23
C GLY A 33 2.59 10.26 -5.57
N LYS A 34 3.42 10.99 -6.33
CA LYS A 34 4.64 11.62 -5.78
C LYS A 34 4.32 12.65 -4.69
N TYR A 35 3.30 13.46 -4.91
CA TYR A 35 2.91 14.48 -3.95
C TYR A 35 2.19 13.89 -2.73
N PHE A 36 1.44 12.79 -2.89
CA PHE A 36 0.87 12.07 -1.75
C PHE A 36 1.95 11.46 -0.85
N ILE A 37 3.00 10.89 -1.42
CA ILE A 37 4.15 10.39 -0.66
C ILE A 37 4.83 11.53 0.11
N ALA A 38 5.03 12.68 -0.55
CA ALA A 38 5.60 13.86 0.11
C ALA A 38 4.71 14.37 1.24
N GLN A 39 3.40 14.43 1.04
CA GLN A 39 2.42 14.80 2.07
C GLN A 39 2.47 13.86 3.27
N GLN A 40 2.52 12.54 3.06
CA GLN A 40 2.59 11.57 4.15
C GLN A 40 3.90 11.69 4.95
N ARG A 41 5.01 11.90 4.25
CA ARG A 41 6.30 12.16 4.91
C ARG A 41 6.27 13.44 5.75
N ASP A 42 5.72 14.52 5.21
CA ASP A 42 5.69 15.81 5.91
C ASP A 42 4.66 15.78 7.05
N LEU A 43 3.56 15.02 6.92
CA LEU A 43 2.64 14.73 8.02
C LEU A 43 3.32 13.97 9.17
N GLY A 44 4.13 12.96 8.84
CA GLY A 44 4.93 12.25 9.83
C GLY A 44 5.89 13.16 10.60
N LYS A 45 6.53 14.12 9.91
CA LYS A 45 7.41 15.11 10.56
C LYS A 45 6.66 16.04 11.51
N VAL A 46 5.47 16.50 11.11
CA VAL A 46 4.62 17.34 11.97
C VAL A 46 4.20 16.56 13.22
N ASN A 47 3.74 15.32 13.04
CA ASN A 47 3.31 14.48 14.17
C ASN A 47 4.47 14.18 15.12
N GLY A 48 5.65 13.79 14.59
CA GLY A 48 6.83 13.55 15.43
C GLY A 48 7.28 14.79 16.20
N TYR A 49 7.20 15.98 15.57
CA TYR A 49 7.51 17.24 16.26
C TYR A 49 6.49 17.54 17.37
N ILE A 50 5.20 17.28 17.13
CA ILE A 50 4.16 17.44 18.16
C ILE A 50 4.44 16.51 19.34
N GLU A 51 4.73 15.23 19.08
CA GLU A 51 5.08 14.25 20.12
C GLU A 51 6.29 14.72 20.95
N GLU A 52 7.38 15.11 20.27
CA GLU A 52 8.58 15.62 20.93
C GLU A 52 8.30 16.84 21.82
N MET A 53 7.52 17.81 21.31
CA MET A 53 7.17 19.00 22.08
C MET A 53 6.21 18.71 23.23
N MET A 54 5.32 17.73 23.09
CA MET A 54 4.40 17.30 24.15
C MET A 54 5.14 16.58 25.27
N GLU A 55 6.04 15.65 24.93
CA GLU A 55 6.88 14.95 25.91
C GLU A 55 7.86 15.92 26.61
N GLY A 56 8.45 16.82 25.84
CA GLY A 56 9.39 17.84 26.33
C GLY A 56 8.74 19.10 26.92
N GLN A 57 7.41 19.15 27.11
CA GLN A 57 6.67 20.37 27.48
C GLN A 57 7.23 21.05 28.73
N LYS A 58 7.63 20.28 29.76
CA LYS A 58 8.20 20.84 30.99
C LYS A 58 9.52 21.59 30.71
N VAL A 59 10.36 21.03 29.83
CA VAL A 59 11.64 21.63 29.44
C VAL A 59 11.40 22.92 28.64
N VAL A 60 10.52 22.86 27.66
CA VAL A 60 10.12 24.04 26.84
C VAL A 60 9.67 25.19 27.75
N LYS A 61 8.84 24.88 28.77
CA LYS A 61 8.33 25.85 29.73
C LYS A 61 9.43 26.45 30.63
N VAL A 62 10.32 25.61 31.19
CA VAL A 62 11.37 26.04 32.10
C VAL A 62 12.36 26.97 31.39
N PHE A 63 12.67 26.69 30.12
CA PHE A 63 13.60 27.50 29.32
C PHE A 63 12.91 28.60 28.51
N THR A 64 11.61 28.81 28.66
CA THR A 64 10.82 29.85 27.96
C THR A 64 10.99 29.76 26.43
N HIS A 65 11.01 28.54 25.88
CA HIS A 65 11.23 28.26 24.46
C HIS A 65 9.95 28.07 23.65
N GLU A 66 8.78 28.49 24.17
CA GLU A 66 7.47 28.29 23.51
C GLU A 66 7.42 28.96 22.13
N GLN A 67 8.00 30.17 22.01
CA GLN A 67 7.99 30.89 20.75
C GLN A 67 8.82 30.16 19.69
N LYS A 68 9.99 29.64 20.08
CA LYS A 68 10.84 28.86 19.19
C LYS A 68 10.20 27.54 18.76
N ALA A 69 9.53 26.86 19.70
CA ALA A 69 8.75 25.66 19.40
C ALA A 69 7.61 25.95 18.43
N LEU A 70 6.91 27.08 18.59
CA LEU A 70 5.85 27.50 17.69
C LEU A 70 6.38 27.84 16.28
N GLU A 71 7.54 28.46 16.17
CA GLU A 71 8.19 28.75 14.89
C GLU A 71 8.58 27.44 14.16
N GLY A 72 9.16 26.47 14.85
CA GLY A 72 9.48 25.15 14.31
C GLY A 72 8.23 24.40 13.82
N PHE A 73 7.15 24.45 14.60
CA PHE A 73 5.86 23.88 14.19
C PHE A 73 5.33 24.56 12.92
N ARG A 74 5.35 25.87 12.86
CA ARG A 74 4.87 26.64 11.68
C ARG A 74 5.64 26.27 10.41
N GLU A 75 6.97 26.15 10.50
CA GLU A 75 7.80 25.76 9.35
C GLU A 75 7.41 24.37 8.83
N LEU A 76 7.25 23.39 9.71
CA LEU A 76 6.85 22.04 9.33
C LEU A 76 5.42 22.00 8.79
N ASN A 77 4.51 22.73 9.41
CA ASN A 77 3.12 22.81 8.98
C ASN A 77 2.97 23.51 7.61
N ASP A 78 3.77 24.54 7.31
CA ASP A 78 3.76 25.17 6.00
C ASP A 78 4.28 24.23 4.91
N LYS A 79 5.31 23.42 5.19
CA LYS A 79 5.76 22.36 4.28
C LYS A 79 4.66 21.33 4.03
N LEU A 80 3.99 20.88 5.08
CA LEU A 80 2.84 19.96 4.96
C LEU A 80 1.70 20.59 4.14
N LYS A 81 1.35 21.85 4.41
CA LYS A 81 0.33 22.60 3.65
C LYS A 81 0.65 22.61 2.15
N ASP A 82 1.89 22.88 1.78
CA ASP A 82 2.29 22.97 0.37
C ASP A 82 2.28 21.59 -0.31
N SER A 83 2.77 20.55 0.36
CA SER A 83 2.68 19.15 -0.13
C SER A 83 1.23 18.72 -0.29
N ALA A 84 0.38 18.97 0.71
CA ALA A 84 -1.04 18.62 0.70
C ALA A 84 -1.80 19.38 -0.38
N LYS A 85 -1.52 20.68 -0.58
CA LYS A 85 -2.10 21.47 -1.66
C LYS A 85 -1.80 20.88 -3.03
N GLN A 86 -0.54 20.49 -3.28
CA GLN A 86 -0.15 19.90 -4.56
C GLN A 86 -0.80 18.52 -4.74
N ALA A 87 -0.75 17.66 -3.74
CA ALA A 87 -1.37 16.32 -3.79
C ALA A 87 -2.87 16.40 -4.12
N ASN A 88 -3.61 17.26 -3.39
CA ASN A 88 -5.04 17.43 -3.59
C ASN A 88 -5.38 18.12 -4.92
N SER A 89 -4.55 19.06 -5.38
CA SER A 89 -4.76 19.69 -6.69
C SER A 89 -4.68 18.69 -7.83
N PHE A 90 -3.69 17.81 -7.83
CA PHE A 90 -3.58 16.74 -8.85
C PHE A 90 -4.67 15.67 -8.72
N ALA A 91 -5.05 15.30 -7.50
CA ALA A 91 -6.14 14.34 -7.28
C ALA A 91 -7.48 14.87 -7.79
N ASN A 92 -7.80 16.12 -7.46
CA ASN A 92 -9.10 16.72 -7.79
C ASN A 92 -9.25 17.11 -9.27
N ILE A 93 -8.15 17.33 -10.00
CA ILE A 93 -8.22 17.64 -11.44
C ILE A 93 -8.54 16.39 -12.29
N MET A 94 -8.33 15.20 -11.79
CA MET A 94 -8.51 13.97 -12.55
C MET A 94 -9.96 13.75 -13.00
N MET A 95 -10.92 14.02 -12.12
CA MET A 95 -12.35 13.86 -12.42
C MET A 95 -12.86 14.83 -13.49
N PRO A 96 -12.60 16.15 -13.39
CA PRO A 96 -12.96 17.09 -14.44
C PRO A 96 -12.29 16.80 -15.78
N VAL A 97 -11.01 16.43 -15.80
CA VAL A 97 -10.28 16.11 -17.04
C VAL A 97 -10.91 14.91 -17.73
N ASN A 98 -11.20 13.83 -17.01
CA ASN A 98 -11.85 12.65 -17.58
C ASN A 98 -13.28 12.97 -18.11
N ALA A 99 -14.05 13.78 -17.38
CA ALA A 99 -15.36 14.22 -17.81
C ALA A 99 -15.31 15.04 -19.12
N GLN A 100 -14.35 15.97 -19.22
CA GLN A 100 -14.19 16.78 -20.44
C GLN A 100 -13.68 15.95 -21.63
N LEU A 101 -12.76 15.02 -21.41
CA LEU A 101 -12.34 14.09 -22.46
C LEU A 101 -13.50 13.21 -22.95
N GLY A 102 -14.40 12.79 -22.05
CA GLY A 102 -15.63 12.11 -22.40
C GLY A 102 -16.58 12.95 -23.24
N ASN A 103 -16.75 14.25 -22.90
CA ASN A 103 -17.56 15.18 -23.66
C ASN A 103 -16.95 15.46 -25.05
N ILE A 104 -15.64 15.60 -25.14
CA ILE A 104 -14.92 15.75 -26.41
C ILE A 104 -15.10 14.51 -27.28
N SER A 105 -14.95 13.30 -26.69
CA SER A 105 -15.22 12.05 -27.39
C SER A 105 -16.64 12.00 -27.97
N TYR A 106 -17.62 12.39 -27.18
CA TYR A 106 -19.01 12.48 -27.61
C TYR A 106 -19.20 13.44 -28.79
N ALA A 107 -18.63 14.64 -28.70
CA ALA A 107 -18.73 15.66 -29.76
C ALA A 107 -18.04 15.20 -31.05
N ILE A 108 -16.85 14.60 -30.97
CA ILE A 108 -16.16 14.05 -32.15
C ILE A 108 -16.98 12.92 -32.78
N CYS A 109 -17.49 12.00 -31.98
CA CYS A 109 -18.36 10.91 -32.50
C CYS A 109 -19.63 11.44 -33.11
N ALA A 110 -20.23 12.50 -32.58
CA ALA A 110 -21.40 13.15 -33.15
C ALA A 110 -21.11 13.81 -34.52
N LEU A 111 -20.00 14.55 -34.61
CA LEU A 111 -19.58 15.21 -35.86
C LEU A 111 -19.24 14.19 -36.95
N VAL A 112 -18.40 13.19 -36.62
CA VAL A 112 -18.01 12.14 -37.57
C VAL A 112 -19.21 11.28 -37.97
N GLY A 113 -20.07 10.91 -37.03
CA GLY A 113 -21.27 10.14 -37.27
C GLY A 113 -22.27 10.88 -38.14
N ALA A 114 -22.50 12.19 -37.90
CA ALA A 114 -23.35 13.01 -38.72
C ALA A 114 -22.82 13.16 -40.15
N ALA A 115 -21.50 13.41 -40.30
CA ALA A 115 -20.88 13.46 -41.62
C ALA A 115 -21.04 12.14 -42.40
N MET A 116 -20.85 10.99 -41.74
CA MET A 116 -21.05 9.67 -42.33
C MET A 116 -22.51 9.42 -42.73
N ALA A 117 -23.46 9.83 -41.89
CA ALA A 117 -24.89 9.70 -42.20
C ALA A 117 -25.32 10.54 -43.38
N VAL A 118 -24.78 11.78 -43.53
CA VAL A 118 -25.06 12.66 -44.67
C VAL A 118 -24.43 12.16 -45.97
N THR A 119 -23.19 11.65 -45.90
CA THR A 119 -22.45 11.12 -47.07
C THR A 119 -22.88 9.69 -47.46
N GLY A 120 -23.70 9.02 -46.68
CA GLY A 120 -24.07 7.62 -46.87
C GLY A 120 -22.93 6.62 -46.65
N MET A 121 -21.81 7.08 -46.08
CA MET A 121 -20.60 6.28 -45.88
C MET A 121 -20.82 5.21 -44.82
N GLY A 122 -20.56 3.93 -45.15
CA GLY A 122 -20.65 2.81 -44.23
C GLY A 122 -22.05 2.40 -43.80
N GLY A 123 -23.10 2.86 -44.50
CA GLY A 123 -24.49 2.50 -44.18
C GLY A 123 -25.00 3.05 -42.85
N VAL A 124 -24.33 4.06 -42.32
CA VAL A 124 -24.66 4.69 -41.02
C VAL A 124 -25.90 5.58 -41.19
N THR A 125 -26.94 5.32 -40.44
CA THR A 125 -28.15 6.13 -40.38
C THR A 125 -28.14 7.07 -39.18
N LEU A 126 -29.00 8.09 -39.19
CA LEU A 126 -29.14 8.99 -38.05
C LEU A 126 -29.51 8.24 -36.76
N GLY A 127 -30.37 7.20 -36.87
CA GLY A 127 -30.70 6.32 -35.74
C GLY A 127 -29.50 5.55 -35.19
N THR A 128 -28.62 5.06 -36.08
CA THR A 128 -27.37 4.39 -35.68
C THR A 128 -26.43 5.35 -34.92
N VAL A 129 -26.32 6.62 -35.39
CA VAL A 129 -25.53 7.64 -34.70
C VAL A 129 -26.05 7.91 -33.29
N MET A 130 -27.37 8.11 -33.15
CA MET A 130 -28.01 8.37 -31.85
C MET A 130 -27.81 7.19 -30.88
N ALA A 131 -28.00 5.95 -31.35
CA ALA A 131 -27.75 4.76 -30.55
C ALA A 131 -26.26 4.66 -30.15
N PHE A 132 -25.33 4.96 -31.06
CA PHE A 132 -23.91 4.95 -30.79
C PHE A 132 -23.49 6.01 -29.75
N LEU A 133 -24.03 7.23 -29.87
CA LEU A 133 -23.76 8.32 -28.90
C LEU A 133 -24.25 7.97 -27.49
N SER A 134 -25.42 7.31 -27.38
CA SER A 134 -25.93 6.82 -26.10
C SER A 134 -24.99 5.76 -25.49
N LEU A 135 -24.51 4.82 -26.29
CA LEU A 135 -23.52 3.82 -25.85
C LEU A 135 -22.17 4.47 -25.47
N ASN A 136 -21.69 5.46 -26.25
CA ASN A 136 -20.45 6.19 -25.95
C ASN A 136 -20.53 6.89 -24.59
N LYS A 137 -21.65 7.57 -24.30
CA LYS A 137 -21.86 8.23 -23.00
C LYS A 137 -21.88 7.22 -21.85
N SER A 138 -22.55 6.08 -22.03
CA SER A 138 -22.62 5.02 -21.02
C SER A 138 -21.27 4.33 -20.80
N PHE A 139 -20.39 4.33 -21.81
CA PHE A 139 -19.08 3.68 -21.75
C PHE A 139 -18.02 4.49 -20.98
N ASN A 140 -18.15 5.81 -20.93
CA ASN A 140 -17.20 6.69 -20.25
C ASN A 140 -17.16 6.48 -18.73
N MET A 141 -18.30 6.15 -18.12
CA MET A 141 -18.40 5.93 -16.66
C MET A 141 -17.61 4.71 -16.18
N PRO A 142 -17.75 3.51 -16.78
CA PRO A 142 -16.95 2.33 -16.43
C PRO A 142 -15.45 2.54 -16.60
N ILE A 143 -15.00 3.30 -17.59
CA ILE A 143 -13.57 3.58 -17.81
C ILE A 143 -13.00 4.36 -16.65
N SER A 144 -13.69 5.40 -16.18
CA SER A 144 -13.27 6.17 -15.01
C SER A 144 -13.23 5.31 -13.76
N GLN A 145 -14.19 4.41 -13.56
CA GLN A 145 -14.24 3.47 -12.44
C GLN A 145 -13.07 2.48 -12.48
N VAL A 146 -12.78 1.87 -13.63
CA VAL A 146 -11.63 0.96 -13.79
C VAL A 146 -10.31 1.67 -13.50
N SER A 147 -10.16 2.91 -13.98
CA SER A 147 -8.96 3.71 -13.72
C SER A 147 -8.74 3.99 -12.22
N MET A 148 -9.82 4.25 -11.47
CA MET A 148 -9.74 4.42 -10.01
C MET A 148 -9.45 3.10 -9.28
N GLN A 149 -10.02 1.99 -9.73
CA GLN A 149 -9.79 0.67 -9.13
C GLN A 149 -8.37 0.14 -9.37
N ALA A 150 -7.67 0.58 -10.42
CA ALA A 150 -6.30 0.15 -10.70
C ALA A 150 -5.35 0.43 -9.53
N ASN A 151 -5.48 1.58 -8.87
CA ASN A 151 -4.67 1.90 -7.69
C ASN A 151 -4.98 0.98 -6.50
N SER A 152 -6.26 0.66 -6.29
CA SER A 152 -6.67 -0.26 -5.22
C SER A 152 -6.12 -1.67 -5.44
N ILE A 153 -6.07 -2.13 -6.69
CA ILE A 153 -5.49 -3.43 -7.05
C ILE A 153 -3.99 -3.44 -6.78
N ILE A 154 -3.26 -2.39 -7.15
CA ILE A 154 -1.81 -2.28 -6.88
C ILE A 154 -1.52 -2.32 -5.37
N MET A 155 -2.31 -1.58 -4.58
CA MET A 155 -2.17 -1.59 -3.11
C MET A 155 -2.51 -2.96 -2.52
N ALA A 156 -3.55 -3.63 -3.02
CA ALA A 156 -3.92 -4.98 -2.59
C ALA A 156 -2.82 -6.00 -2.92
N LEU A 157 -2.21 -5.92 -4.11
CA LEU A 157 -1.09 -6.77 -4.52
C LEU A 157 0.14 -6.56 -3.63
N ALA A 158 0.50 -5.31 -3.34
CA ALA A 158 1.61 -5.00 -2.43
C ALA A 158 1.35 -5.48 -1.00
N GLY A 159 0.09 -5.43 -0.53
CA GLY A 159 -0.32 -6.01 0.74
C GLY A 159 -0.22 -7.54 0.75
N ALA A 160 -0.71 -8.17 -0.32
CA ALA A 160 -0.64 -9.61 -0.50
C ALA A 160 0.82 -10.12 -0.54
N GLU A 161 1.71 -9.43 -1.26
CA GLU A 161 3.14 -9.76 -1.30
C GLU A 161 3.77 -9.82 0.09
N ARG A 162 3.46 -8.84 0.96
CA ARG A 162 3.96 -8.84 2.33
C ARG A 162 3.42 -10.00 3.16
N ILE A 163 2.12 -10.34 2.99
CA ILE A 163 1.49 -11.46 3.69
C ILE A 163 2.12 -12.78 3.23
N PHE A 164 2.27 -13.00 1.93
CA PHE A 164 2.89 -14.20 1.40
C PHE A 164 4.35 -14.33 1.82
N LYS A 165 5.12 -13.24 1.79
CA LYS A 165 6.50 -13.23 2.30
C LYS A 165 6.58 -13.67 3.76
N MET A 166 5.63 -13.23 4.60
CA MET A 166 5.55 -13.65 6.00
C MET A 166 5.12 -15.12 6.13
N MET A 167 4.21 -15.60 5.26
CA MET A 167 3.78 -17.00 5.26
C MET A 167 4.86 -17.96 4.75
N ASP A 168 5.71 -17.48 3.83
CA ASP A 168 6.81 -18.26 3.24
C ASP A 168 8.08 -18.22 4.12
N GLU A 169 8.08 -17.43 5.21
CA GLU A 169 9.20 -17.41 6.16
C GLU A 169 9.36 -18.81 6.78
N PRO A 170 10.53 -19.42 6.66
CA PRO A 170 10.75 -20.75 7.23
C PRO A 170 10.55 -20.72 8.74
N SER A 171 9.94 -21.78 9.26
CA SER A 171 9.81 -21.95 10.71
C SER A 171 11.19 -21.95 11.36
N GLU A 172 11.25 -21.37 12.55
CA GLU A 172 12.44 -21.45 13.38
C GLU A 172 12.90 -22.91 13.48
N THR A 173 14.15 -23.15 13.12
CA THR A 173 14.77 -24.47 13.26
C THR A 173 15.59 -24.47 14.53
N ASP A 174 15.31 -25.40 15.43
CA ASP A 174 16.14 -25.61 16.61
C ASP A 174 17.32 -26.49 16.22
N GLU A 175 18.46 -25.87 15.95
CA GLU A 175 19.75 -26.55 15.70
C GLU A 175 20.55 -26.73 17.00
N GLY A 176 19.96 -26.39 18.14
CA GLY A 176 20.57 -26.56 19.45
C GLY A 176 20.71 -28.02 19.83
N TYR A 177 21.91 -28.42 20.26
CA TYR A 177 22.18 -29.76 20.76
C TYR A 177 21.90 -29.89 22.27
N VAL A 178 21.64 -28.78 22.95
CA VAL A 178 21.23 -28.74 24.35
C VAL A 178 19.72 -28.64 24.43
N THR A 179 19.08 -29.63 25.09
CA THR A 179 17.62 -29.67 25.15
C THR A 179 17.12 -29.56 26.59
N LEU A 180 15.95 -28.92 26.75
CA LEU A 180 15.28 -28.83 28.04
C LEU A 180 14.41 -30.06 28.26
N ILE A 181 14.64 -30.78 29.37
CA ILE A 181 13.95 -32.04 29.69
C ILE A 181 13.31 -31.98 31.07
N ASN A 182 12.33 -32.87 31.33
CA ASN A 182 11.92 -33.20 32.69
C ASN A 182 12.98 -34.07 33.35
N ALA A 183 13.38 -33.70 34.55
CA ALA A 183 14.40 -34.43 35.31
C ALA A 183 13.87 -34.92 36.67
N LYS A 184 14.54 -35.90 37.21
CA LYS A 184 14.35 -36.42 38.59
C LYS A 184 15.69 -36.73 39.20
N TYR A 185 15.74 -36.76 40.53
CA TYR A 185 16.90 -37.26 41.23
C TYR A 185 16.89 -38.79 41.36
N ASP A 186 18.01 -39.38 41.06
CA ASP A 186 18.31 -40.79 41.28
C ASP A 186 18.62 -41.05 42.79
N LYS A 187 18.84 -42.34 43.16
CA LYS A 187 19.19 -42.74 44.51
C LYS A 187 20.50 -42.17 45.02
N ASP A 188 21.38 -41.82 44.10
CA ASP A 188 22.72 -41.21 44.36
C ASP A 188 22.70 -39.68 44.26
N ASP A 189 21.51 -39.05 44.27
CA ASP A 189 21.27 -37.59 44.18
C ASP A 189 21.74 -36.99 42.87
N ASN A 190 21.86 -37.75 41.80
CA ASN A 190 22.17 -37.23 40.46
C ASN A 190 20.90 -36.91 39.66
N LEU A 191 20.96 -35.87 38.89
CA LEU A 191 19.87 -35.54 37.93
C LEU A 191 19.88 -36.51 36.76
N VAL A 192 18.75 -37.13 36.50
CA VAL A 192 18.52 -38.01 35.35
C VAL A 192 17.24 -37.64 34.62
N GLU A 193 17.18 -37.99 33.34
CA GLU A 193 16.02 -37.73 32.49
C GLU A 193 14.77 -38.49 33.00
N ALA A 194 13.63 -37.81 33.03
CA ALA A 194 12.34 -38.41 33.41
C ALA A 194 11.34 -38.31 32.26
N ASN A 195 10.64 -39.40 31.97
CA ASN A 195 9.60 -39.43 30.95
C ASN A 195 8.27 -38.81 31.43
N GLU A 196 8.16 -38.58 32.74
CA GLU A 196 6.97 -38.03 33.39
C GLU A 196 7.20 -36.55 33.79
N ARG A 197 6.12 -35.79 33.92
CA ARG A 197 6.19 -34.42 34.42
C ARG A 197 6.50 -34.40 35.91
N THR A 198 7.73 -34.13 36.26
CA THR A 198 8.25 -34.11 37.65
C THR A 198 8.19 -32.75 38.30
N GLY A 199 8.01 -31.68 37.52
CA GLY A 199 8.13 -30.30 37.99
C GLY A 199 9.58 -29.80 38.13
N ILE A 200 10.57 -30.67 37.91
CA ILE A 200 11.98 -30.32 37.86
C ILE A 200 12.41 -30.34 36.42
N TRP A 201 12.99 -29.21 35.98
CA TRP A 201 13.52 -29.04 34.63
C TRP A 201 15.02 -29.01 34.67
N ALA A 202 15.67 -29.63 33.66
CA ALA A 202 17.11 -29.60 33.52
C ALA A 202 17.51 -29.46 32.05
N TRP A 203 18.64 -28.82 31.81
CA TRP A 203 19.31 -28.80 30.54
C TRP A 203 20.12 -30.06 30.35
N LYS A 204 19.79 -30.81 29.29
CA LYS A 204 20.53 -32.01 28.84
C LYS A 204 21.58 -31.57 27.84
N HIS A 205 22.83 -31.72 28.21
CA HIS A 205 23.98 -31.32 27.40
C HIS A 205 24.78 -32.55 26.99
N PRO A 206 24.59 -33.09 25.78
CA PRO A 206 25.44 -34.13 25.24
C PRO A 206 26.78 -33.56 24.81
N HIS A 207 27.89 -34.20 25.19
CA HIS A 207 29.25 -33.80 24.84
C HIS A 207 29.78 -34.63 23.67
N HIS A 208 30.78 -34.14 22.96
CA HIS A 208 31.42 -34.83 21.83
C HIS A 208 32.12 -36.13 22.18
N ASP A 209 32.45 -36.32 23.47
CA ASP A 209 33.04 -37.56 24.01
C ASP A 209 32.01 -38.65 24.32
N GLY A 210 30.72 -38.42 24.01
CA GLY A 210 29.59 -39.32 24.26
C GLY A 210 29.04 -39.25 25.68
N THR A 211 29.56 -38.40 26.55
CA THR A 211 29.01 -38.15 27.89
C THR A 211 27.84 -37.15 27.80
N THR A 212 26.93 -37.22 28.79
CA THR A 212 25.82 -36.28 28.91
C THR A 212 25.79 -35.69 30.32
N THR A 213 25.74 -34.39 30.42
CA THR A 213 25.59 -33.70 31.72
C THR A 213 24.19 -33.09 31.81
N TYR A 214 23.69 -32.99 33.04
CA TYR A 214 22.38 -32.44 33.34
C TYR A 214 22.56 -31.27 34.31
N HIS A 215 22.05 -30.10 33.94
CA HIS A 215 22.10 -28.89 34.79
C HIS A 215 20.66 -28.50 35.13
N LYS A 216 20.33 -28.39 36.39
CA LYS A 216 19.03 -27.95 36.86
C LYS A 216 18.72 -26.54 36.32
N LEU A 217 17.51 -26.34 35.84
CA LEU A 217 17.07 -25.00 35.48
C LEU A 217 16.78 -24.18 36.75
N GLU A 218 17.58 -23.16 37.00
CA GLU A 218 17.43 -22.26 38.15
C GLU A 218 16.83 -20.91 37.78
N GLY A 219 16.74 -20.61 36.45
CA GLY A 219 16.14 -19.39 35.96
C GLY A 219 17.05 -18.17 35.93
N ASP A 220 18.32 -18.35 36.22
CA ASP A 220 19.33 -17.29 36.11
C ASP A 220 19.69 -17.06 34.64
N ILE A 221 19.48 -15.82 34.15
CA ILE A 221 19.79 -15.41 32.79
C ILE A 221 20.81 -14.29 32.82
N THR A 222 21.95 -14.51 32.21
CA THR A 222 23.00 -13.50 32.06
C THR A 222 23.23 -13.20 30.60
N PHE A 223 23.16 -11.93 30.23
CA PHE A 223 23.52 -11.43 28.91
C PHE A 223 24.91 -10.81 28.98
N THR A 224 25.81 -11.27 28.13
CA THR A 224 27.18 -10.70 28.03
C THR A 224 27.46 -10.47 26.56
N ASP A 225 27.76 -9.24 26.18
CA ASP A 225 28.10 -8.80 24.82
C ASP A 225 27.10 -9.33 23.77
N VAL A 226 25.79 -9.09 24.01
CA VAL A 226 24.71 -9.49 23.09
C VAL A 226 24.35 -8.30 22.20
N ASP A 227 24.63 -8.43 20.90
CA ASP A 227 24.21 -7.49 19.85
C ASP A 227 22.96 -8.05 19.14
N PHE A 228 22.02 -7.13 18.79
CA PHE A 228 20.80 -7.45 18.04
C PHE A 228 20.78 -6.75 16.67
#